data_0adfc1d6eb6154570f01ff905ecdf122
#
_entry.id   0adfc1d6eb6154570f01ff905ecdf122
#
_cell.length_a   1.000
_cell.length_b   1.000
_cell.length_c   1.000
_cell.angle_alpha   90.00
_cell.angle_beta   90.00
_cell.angle_gamma   90.00
#
_symmetry.space_group_name_H-M   'P 1'
#
loop_
_entity.id
_entity.type
_entity.pdbx_description
1 polymer ?
#
loop_
_entity_poly.entity_id
_entity_poly.type
_entity_poly.pdbx_seq_one_letter_code
_entity_poly.pdbx_strand_id
1 'polypeptide(L)'
;MSFQLNKAQQMALHDPLLSLTERERKHLQHSWAEPFSKKIFPYITEDRFSVLYSANPASRPNNPVNIYFGLLILREIFNQSDEEALNSLLFDIRYQYALHTTSFAEQPVSKNSLTNFRAAVYRYNQKHGIDLIQQEIEAQAKGFSKLLKIDGKTIRMDSLMVSSSCRKLSRLEIIYSTVSRFIKAIDKNTLPERFQAYLEENHYNDTIYRSRDEDLNGKIKKVLKDGLRLCHLYRKNKKIKQSEEFKLLSRMLKEQQGKSAKKIAPHSLQNPTDPDATYRKKGKKKHIGYTANLIEKFDDKNQMIEGYDLQKNTYSDQKFAEDTIKRLAEGTTTLVDGAYYSEEIAKKAEAKGIKMVPTNLVGGGKNSNADQFEIDEKEHLVIKCPSGHKPIHSTFKKGSYRAHFDKKHCSHCPLRKDCSAIKQKKSYLFRISEKTLHRCQLITKMGTSQYQELARKRAGIEGIPSALRRRYKIDHLPVRGVIRVKVYLGFKISAINCKRLIKGLANRHNLELSTLLCDHLLSLFSFQRTYQVKFAA
;
A
#
# COMPACT_ATOMS: atom_id res chain seq x y z
N MET A 1 -11.64 -0.31 30.63
CA MET A 1 -11.15 1.09 30.68
C MET A 1 -12.19 1.97 30.01
N SER A 2 -12.57 3.09 30.63
CA SER A 2 -13.42 4.11 30.05
C SER A 2 -12.59 5.07 29.18
N PHE A 3 -13.22 5.60 28.11
CA PHE A 3 -12.56 6.58 27.26
C PHE A 3 -12.54 7.96 27.92
N GLN A 4 -11.37 8.55 27.99
CA GLN A 4 -11.17 9.95 28.37
C GLN A 4 -10.18 10.60 27.42
N LEU A 5 -10.52 11.78 26.94
CA LEU A 5 -9.63 12.61 26.14
C LEU A 5 -8.44 13.06 26.98
N ASN A 6 -7.26 13.08 26.38
CA ASN A 6 -6.09 13.70 26.97
C ASN A 6 -6.24 15.23 26.89
N LYS A 7 -6.94 15.78 27.87
CA LYS A 7 -7.07 17.24 28.00
C LYS A 7 -5.70 17.82 28.31
N ALA A 8 -5.50 19.10 27.96
CA ALA A 8 -4.26 19.83 28.21
C ALA A 8 -3.75 19.54 29.62
N GLN A 9 -2.56 18.99 29.70
CA GLN A 9 -1.99 18.52 30.97
C GLN A 9 -1.75 19.73 31.87
N GLN A 10 -2.17 19.63 33.13
CA GLN A 10 -1.70 20.54 34.15
C GLN A 10 -0.19 20.34 34.31
N MET A 11 0.55 21.45 34.39
CA MET A 11 1.98 21.39 34.67
C MET A 11 2.18 20.68 36.01
N ALA A 12 2.91 19.57 36.02
CA ALA A 12 3.26 18.90 37.25
C ALA A 12 4.34 19.73 37.99
N LEU A 13 4.29 19.76 39.33
CA LEU A 13 5.29 20.46 40.14
C LEU A 13 6.74 19.98 39.88
N HIS A 14 6.89 18.77 39.40
CA HIS A 14 8.19 18.14 39.09
C HIS A 14 8.38 17.92 37.57
N ASP A 15 7.91 18.86 36.76
CA ASP A 15 8.15 18.77 35.30
C ASP A 15 9.64 19.04 35.01
N PRO A 16 10.39 18.07 34.42
CA PRO A 16 11.79 18.26 34.06
C PRO A 16 12.02 19.46 33.12
N LEU A 17 11.01 19.86 32.35
CA LEU A 17 11.09 21.02 31.47
C LEU A 17 11.20 22.35 32.22
N LEU A 18 10.70 22.40 33.47
CA LEU A 18 10.78 23.60 34.30
C LEU A 18 12.20 23.85 34.83
N SER A 19 12.98 22.79 35.05
CA SER A 19 14.37 22.86 35.55
C SER A 19 15.40 23.20 34.49
N LEU A 20 15.00 23.24 33.18
CA LEU A 20 15.90 23.58 32.08
C LEU A 20 16.39 25.03 32.18
N THR A 21 17.69 25.22 32.02
CA THR A 21 18.30 26.53 31.82
C THR A 21 17.85 27.17 30.53
N GLU A 22 18.02 28.48 30.40
CA GLU A 22 17.67 29.22 29.16
C GLU A 22 18.41 28.65 27.93
N ARG A 23 19.67 28.27 28.10
CA ARG A 23 20.48 27.65 27.05
C ARG A 23 19.88 26.32 26.60
N GLU A 24 19.51 25.45 27.53
CA GLU A 24 18.91 24.15 27.24
C GLU A 24 17.53 24.28 26.59
N ARG A 25 16.71 25.24 27.02
CA ARG A 25 15.43 25.57 26.38
C ARG A 25 15.62 26.02 24.92
N LYS A 26 16.62 26.86 24.65
CA LYS A 26 16.96 27.25 23.28
C LYS A 26 17.36 26.04 22.43
N HIS A 27 18.17 25.13 22.96
CA HIS A 27 18.53 23.90 22.23
C HIS A 27 17.31 23.00 21.98
N LEU A 28 16.41 22.86 22.95
CA LEU A 28 15.17 22.09 22.78
C LEU A 28 14.27 22.70 21.69
N GLN A 29 14.09 24.02 21.70
CA GLN A 29 13.32 24.77 20.71
C GLN A 29 13.90 24.69 19.30
N HIS A 30 15.22 24.56 19.14
CA HIS A 30 15.87 24.33 17.85
C HIS A 30 15.92 22.85 17.43
N SER A 31 15.40 21.94 18.26
CA SER A 31 15.37 20.51 17.94
C SER A 31 14.11 20.11 17.15
N TRP A 32 14.10 18.88 16.65
CA TRP A 32 12.94 18.28 15.99
C TRP A 32 11.69 18.20 16.88
N ALA A 33 11.87 18.24 18.20
CA ALA A 33 10.79 18.12 19.18
C ALA A 33 9.83 19.32 19.14
N GLU A 34 10.35 20.53 18.91
CA GLU A 34 9.55 21.76 18.84
C GLU A 34 8.48 21.70 17.71
N PRO A 35 8.82 21.50 16.43
CA PRO A 35 7.81 21.38 15.40
C PRO A 35 6.92 20.17 15.57
N PHE A 36 7.41 19.07 16.18
CA PHE A 36 6.56 17.92 16.49
C PHE A 36 5.51 18.29 17.54
N SER A 37 5.92 18.87 18.66
CA SER A 37 5.04 19.30 19.76
C SER A 37 3.97 20.30 19.29
N LYS A 38 4.38 21.33 18.52
CA LYS A 38 3.49 22.45 18.16
C LYS A 38 2.68 22.22 16.87
N LYS A 39 3.17 21.41 15.93
CA LYS A 39 2.59 21.29 14.58
C LYS A 39 2.19 19.89 14.17
N ILE A 40 2.59 18.86 14.92
CA ILE A 40 2.25 17.47 14.60
C ILE A 40 1.34 16.88 15.69
N PHE A 41 1.77 16.91 16.94
CA PHE A 41 1.04 16.32 18.05
C PHE A 41 -0.41 16.84 18.20
N PRO A 42 -0.71 18.13 18.04
CA PRO A 42 -2.10 18.64 18.11
C PRO A 42 -3.02 18.13 17.00
N TYR A 43 -2.49 17.58 15.93
CA TYR A 43 -3.25 16.97 14.84
C TYR A 43 -3.54 15.48 15.05
N ILE A 44 -3.11 14.91 16.18
CA ILE A 44 -3.45 13.54 16.56
C ILE A 44 -4.73 13.58 17.39
N THR A 45 -5.85 13.17 16.77
CA THR A 45 -7.17 13.18 17.42
C THR A 45 -7.49 11.84 18.05
N GLU A 46 -8.13 11.86 19.23
CA GLU A 46 -8.42 10.65 20.00
C GLU A 46 -9.84 10.15 19.84
N ASP A 47 -10.78 11.03 19.45
CA ASP A 47 -12.23 10.77 19.48
C ASP A 47 -12.64 9.49 18.75
N ARG A 48 -12.04 9.25 17.58
CA ARG A 48 -12.33 8.05 16.78
C ARG A 48 -11.95 6.74 17.45
N PHE A 49 -11.05 6.79 18.45
CA PHE A 49 -10.62 5.62 19.21
C PHE A 49 -11.51 5.32 20.41
N SER A 50 -12.48 6.18 20.73
CA SER A 50 -13.44 5.97 21.82
C SER A 50 -14.15 4.61 21.74
N VAL A 51 -14.41 4.15 20.52
CA VAL A 51 -15.04 2.85 20.21
C VAL A 51 -14.24 1.63 20.69
N LEU A 52 -12.97 1.81 21.05
CA LEU A 52 -12.11 0.74 21.59
C LEU A 52 -12.29 0.54 23.10
N TYR A 53 -12.98 1.44 23.77
CA TYR A 53 -13.09 1.52 25.21
C TYR A 53 -14.52 1.34 25.70
N SER A 54 -14.69 1.09 27.00
CA SER A 54 -16.00 0.91 27.62
C SER A 54 -16.72 2.24 27.77
N ALA A 55 -18.03 2.23 27.59
CA ALA A 55 -18.91 3.37 27.93
C ALA A 55 -19.12 3.53 29.44
N ASN A 56 -18.72 2.57 30.28
CA ASN A 56 -18.90 2.63 31.72
C ASN A 56 -17.88 3.62 32.34
N PRO A 57 -18.32 4.78 32.87
CA PRO A 57 -17.44 5.80 33.44
C PRO A 57 -16.73 5.37 34.73
N ALA A 58 -17.27 4.38 35.44
CA ALA A 58 -16.66 3.82 36.67
C ALA A 58 -15.43 2.93 36.37
N SER A 59 -15.18 2.60 35.10
CA SER A 59 -13.99 1.85 34.72
C SER A 59 -12.75 2.74 34.79
N ARG A 60 -11.59 2.13 35.08
CA ARG A 60 -10.30 2.84 35.02
C ARG A 60 -10.16 3.60 33.69
N PRO A 61 -9.69 4.86 33.71
CA PRO A 61 -9.42 5.62 32.49
C PRO A 61 -8.44 4.91 31.55
N ASN A 62 -8.59 5.20 30.24
CA ASN A 62 -7.59 4.77 29.27
C ASN A 62 -6.28 5.55 29.42
N ASN A 63 -5.18 4.96 28.98
CA ASN A 63 -3.98 5.75 28.72
C ASN A 63 -4.21 6.62 27.47
N PRO A 64 -3.61 7.82 27.43
CA PRO A 64 -3.81 8.76 26.32
C PRO A 64 -3.46 8.16 24.94
N VAL A 65 -4.42 8.11 24.04
CA VAL A 65 -4.24 7.49 22.72
C VAL A 65 -3.34 8.33 21.83
N ASN A 66 -3.40 9.65 21.93
CA ASN A 66 -2.53 10.55 21.18
C ASN A 66 -1.05 10.32 21.49
N ILE A 67 -0.71 9.98 22.76
CA ILE A 67 0.67 9.63 23.14
C ILE A 67 1.08 8.30 22.49
N TYR A 68 0.22 7.27 22.49
CA TYR A 68 0.51 6.02 21.76
C TYR A 68 0.79 6.27 20.30
N PHE A 69 -0.08 7.06 19.67
CA PHE A 69 -0.01 7.35 18.25
C PHE A 69 1.25 8.16 17.92
N GLY A 70 1.52 9.22 18.68
CA GLY A 70 2.72 10.05 18.55
C GLY A 70 4.01 9.26 18.74
N LEU A 71 4.07 8.39 19.77
CA LEU A 71 5.21 7.51 20.01
C LEU A 71 5.45 6.55 18.83
N LEU A 72 4.39 5.98 18.25
CA LEU A 72 4.50 5.11 17.09
C LEU A 72 4.98 5.86 15.84
N ILE A 73 4.62 7.13 15.67
CA ILE A 73 5.18 7.99 14.62
C ILE A 73 6.68 8.23 14.86
N LEU A 74 7.07 8.64 16.08
CA LEU A 74 8.47 8.89 16.44
C LEU A 74 9.32 7.64 16.26
N ARG A 75 8.81 6.48 16.67
CA ARG A 75 9.47 5.19 16.45
C ARG A 75 9.83 4.98 14.96
N GLU A 76 8.92 5.30 14.04
CA GLU A 76 9.20 5.17 12.61
C GLU A 76 10.12 6.31 12.10
N ILE A 77 10.00 7.53 12.62
CA ILE A 77 10.89 8.64 12.27
C ILE A 77 12.35 8.28 12.56
N PHE A 78 12.61 7.65 13.72
CA PHE A 78 13.95 7.30 14.19
C PHE A 78 14.32 5.83 13.92
N ASN A 79 13.44 5.06 13.28
CA ASN A 79 13.65 3.63 12.94
C ASN A 79 14.01 2.79 14.17
N GLN A 80 13.31 3.03 15.27
CA GLN A 80 13.49 2.35 16.56
C GLN A 80 12.61 1.10 16.66
N SER A 81 13.01 0.19 17.56
CA SER A 81 12.14 -0.85 18.11
C SER A 81 11.13 -0.24 19.09
N ASP A 82 10.13 -1.02 19.51
CA ASP A 82 9.18 -0.59 20.54
C ASP A 82 9.88 -0.30 21.87
N GLU A 83 10.88 -1.09 22.23
CA GLU A 83 11.65 -0.95 23.45
C GLU A 83 12.52 0.31 23.44
N GLU A 84 13.25 0.56 22.35
CA GLU A 84 14.03 1.79 22.16
C GLU A 84 13.14 3.04 22.20
N ALA A 85 11.96 3.00 21.59
CA ALA A 85 11.03 4.13 21.60
C ALA A 85 10.49 4.40 23.02
N LEU A 86 10.18 3.34 23.77
CA LEU A 86 9.76 3.46 25.17
C LEU A 86 10.88 3.98 26.08
N ASN A 87 12.12 3.52 25.89
CA ASN A 87 13.28 4.04 26.59
C ASN A 87 13.53 5.51 26.24
N SER A 88 13.35 5.89 24.97
CA SER A 88 13.44 7.29 24.55
C SER A 88 12.35 8.14 25.21
N LEU A 89 11.12 7.66 25.31
CA LEU A 89 10.05 8.37 26.01
C LEU A 89 10.37 8.54 27.50
N LEU A 90 11.00 7.53 28.11
CA LEU A 90 11.33 7.54 29.53
C LEU A 90 12.52 8.47 29.84
N PHE A 91 13.57 8.48 29.01
CA PHE A 91 14.84 9.13 29.34
C PHE A 91 15.20 10.35 28.47
N ASP A 92 14.55 10.56 27.32
CA ASP A 92 14.84 11.68 26.43
C ASP A 92 13.80 12.79 26.59
N ILE A 93 14.22 13.92 27.15
CA ILE A 93 13.36 15.07 27.39
C ILE A 93 12.72 15.61 26.09
N ARG A 94 13.34 15.39 24.92
CA ARG A 94 12.79 15.78 23.62
C ARG A 94 11.54 14.97 23.28
N TYR A 95 11.50 13.67 23.63
CA TYR A 95 10.32 12.82 23.46
C TYR A 95 9.20 13.26 24.40
N GLN A 96 9.53 13.57 25.65
CA GLN A 96 8.57 14.07 26.63
C GLN A 96 7.98 15.40 26.19
N TYR A 97 8.80 16.32 25.74
CA TYR A 97 8.35 17.60 25.18
C TYR A 97 7.50 17.42 23.94
N ALA A 98 7.90 16.55 23.01
CA ALA A 98 7.19 16.31 21.76
C ALA A 98 5.80 15.69 21.98
N LEU A 99 5.64 14.84 22.99
CA LEU A 99 4.41 14.11 23.31
C LEU A 99 3.63 14.69 24.49
N HIS A 100 4.05 15.86 25.01
CA HIS A 100 3.42 16.55 26.14
C HIS A 100 3.31 15.66 27.38
N THR A 101 4.34 14.87 27.67
CA THR A 101 4.48 14.12 28.92
C THR A 101 5.40 14.88 29.85
N THR A 102 5.07 14.94 31.15
CA THR A 102 5.69 15.90 32.07
C THR A 102 6.58 15.28 33.12
N SER A 103 6.55 13.97 33.35
CA SER A 103 7.26 13.33 34.47
C SER A 103 7.82 11.97 34.10
N PHE A 104 9.01 11.67 34.59
CA PHE A 104 9.61 10.33 34.51
C PHE A 104 8.78 9.27 35.26
N ALA A 105 8.15 9.63 36.37
CA ALA A 105 7.39 8.72 37.23
C ALA A 105 6.00 8.37 36.62
N GLU A 106 5.46 9.25 35.77
CA GLU A 106 4.09 9.15 35.29
C GLU A 106 3.99 8.85 33.78
N GLN A 107 5.01 8.19 33.22
CA GLN A 107 4.96 7.85 31.80
C GLN A 107 3.80 6.89 31.49
N PRO A 108 2.84 7.28 30.65
CA PRO A 108 1.59 6.56 30.49
C PRO A 108 1.71 5.30 29.62
N VAL A 109 2.87 5.06 29.02
CA VAL A 109 3.06 4.01 28.01
C VAL A 109 4.01 2.94 28.50
N SER A 110 3.55 1.69 28.54
CA SER A 110 4.36 0.51 28.73
C SER A 110 4.34 -0.39 27.48
N LYS A 111 5.26 -1.36 27.41
CA LYS A 111 5.30 -2.36 26.34
C LYS A 111 3.97 -3.10 26.18
N ASN A 112 3.36 -3.49 27.30
CA ASN A 112 2.08 -4.19 27.32
C ASN A 112 0.94 -3.28 26.87
N SER A 113 0.89 -2.03 27.32
CA SER A 113 -0.16 -1.10 26.94
C SER A 113 -0.12 -0.76 25.45
N LEU A 114 1.08 -0.58 24.88
CA LEU A 114 1.27 -0.35 23.45
C LEU A 114 0.85 -1.57 22.60
N THR A 115 1.19 -2.77 23.07
CA THR A 115 0.76 -4.03 22.43
C THR A 115 -0.75 -4.21 22.49
N ASN A 116 -1.37 -3.92 23.64
CA ASN A 116 -2.82 -4.02 23.84
C ASN A 116 -3.57 -3.01 22.98
N PHE A 117 -3.08 -1.78 22.84
CA PHE A 117 -3.65 -0.78 21.93
C PHE A 117 -3.68 -1.30 20.48
N ARG A 118 -2.55 -1.78 19.95
CA ARG A 118 -2.50 -2.37 18.60
C ARG A 118 -3.43 -3.57 18.45
N ALA A 119 -3.52 -4.42 19.46
CA ALA A 119 -4.41 -5.58 19.45
C ALA A 119 -5.89 -5.17 19.47
N ALA A 120 -6.25 -4.11 20.19
CA ALA A 120 -7.60 -3.56 20.20
C ALA A 120 -8.00 -3.01 18.83
N VAL A 121 -7.14 -2.19 18.22
CA VAL A 121 -7.32 -1.67 16.85
C VAL A 121 -7.46 -2.81 15.84
N TYR A 122 -6.60 -3.83 15.92
CA TYR A 122 -6.67 -5.00 15.06
C TYR A 122 -8.01 -5.74 15.18
N ARG A 123 -8.46 -6.03 16.41
CA ARG A 123 -9.74 -6.72 16.66
C ARG A 123 -10.93 -5.90 16.16
N TYR A 124 -10.89 -4.58 16.36
CA TYR A 124 -11.94 -3.68 15.88
C TYR A 124 -12.03 -3.69 14.35
N ASN A 125 -10.90 -3.56 13.67
CA ASN A 125 -10.84 -3.65 12.21
C ASN A 125 -11.34 -5.01 11.70
N GLN A 126 -10.90 -6.12 12.34
CA GLN A 126 -11.33 -7.46 11.96
C GLN A 126 -12.85 -7.67 12.11
N LYS A 127 -13.44 -7.09 13.16
CA LYS A 127 -14.88 -7.22 13.46
C LYS A 127 -15.76 -6.30 12.61
N HIS A 128 -15.32 -5.07 12.39
CA HIS A 128 -16.15 -4.01 11.81
C HIS A 128 -15.70 -3.59 10.40
N GLY A 129 -14.54 -4.03 9.93
CA GLY A 129 -13.97 -3.61 8.64
C GLY A 129 -13.49 -2.14 8.61
N ILE A 130 -13.38 -1.48 9.77
CA ILE A 130 -13.03 -0.07 9.91
C ILE A 130 -11.58 0.04 10.39
N ASP A 131 -10.74 0.76 9.62
CA ASP A 131 -9.34 1.02 9.94
C ASP A 131 -9.18 2.39 10.59
N LEU A 132 -9.23 2.42 11.93
CA LEU A 132 -9.11 3.64 12.72
C LEU A 132 -7.74 4.32 12.54
N ILE A 133 -6.69 3.54 12.37
CA ILE A 133 -5.33 4.07 12.15
C ILE A 133 -5.24 4.76 10.79
N GLN A 134 -5.76 4.14 9.74
CA GLN A 134 -5.81 4.76 8.42
C GLN A 134 -6.60 6.07 8.44
N GLN A 135 -7.78 6.06 9.06
CA GLN A 135 -8.61 7.26 9.17
C GLN A 135 -7.88 8.40 9.88
N GLU A 136 -7.14 8.11 10.96
CA GLU A 136 -6.37 9.11 11.68
C GLU A 136 -5.21 9.66 10.84
N ILE A 137 -4.44 8.79 10.19
CA ILE A 137 -3.32 9.20 9.35
C ILE A 137 -3.78 10.03 8.15
N GLU A 138 -4.89 9.67 7.51
CA GLU A 138 -5.46 10.44 6.40
C GLU A 138 -6.00 11.81 6.86
N ALA A 139 -6.63 11.86 8.04
CA ALA A 139 -7.08 13.12 8.63
C ALA A 139 -5.90 14.05 8.98
N GLN A 140 -4.86 13.50 9.61
CA GLN A 140 -3.61 14.21 9.90
C GLN A 140 -2.95 14.74 8.63
N ALA A 141 -2.85 13.92 7.57
CA ALA A 141 -2.27 14.31 6.30
C ALA A 141 -3.03 15.49 5.64
N LYS A 142 -4.37 15.45 5.69
CA LYS A 142 -5.21 16.56 5.22
C LYS A 142 -4.98 17.86 6.03
N GLY A 143 -4.81 17.72 7.36
CA GLY A 143 -4.43 18.85 8.22
C GLY A 143 -3.07 19.44 7.82
N PHE A 144 -2.09 18.59 7.56
CA PHE A 144 -0.75 19.01 7.11
C PHE A 144 -0.78 19.67 5.73
N SER A 145 -1.59 19.16 4.80
CA SER A 145 -1.79 19.79 3.49
C SER A 145 -2.35 21.21 3.62
N LYS A 146 -3.31 21.42 4.54
CA LYS A 146 -3.83 22.76 4.84
C LYS A 146 -2.76 23.68 5.43
N LEU A 147 -1.97 23.20 6.39
CA LEU A 147 -0.85 23.96 6.97
C LEU A 147 0.18 24.36 5.91
N LEU A 148 0.47 23.47 4.96
CA LEU A 148 1.39 23.74 3.86
C LEU A 148 0.73 24.51 2.71
N LYS A 149 -0.57 24.83 2.79
CA LYS A 149 -1.37 25.47 1.73
C LYS A 149 -1.18 24.77 0.37
N ILE A 150 -1.28 23.45 0.37
CA ILE A 150 -1.27 22.67 -0.87
C ILE A 150 -2.67 22.80 -1.50
N ASP A 151 -2.85 23.84 -2.33
CA ASP A 151 -4.16 24.23 -2.84
C ASP A 151 -4.56 23.46 -4.11
N GLY A 152 -3.61 22.83 -4.79
CA GLY A 152 -3.85 22.06 -6.01
C GLY A 152 -4.83 20.91 -5.80
N LYS A 153 -5.74 20.73 -6.78
CA LYS A 153 -6.60 19.56 -6.88
C LYS A 153 -5.92 18.41 -7.65
N THR A 154 -4.58 18.44 -7.74
CA THR A 154 -3.82 17.43 -8.47
C THR A 154 -3.23 16.41 -7.50
N ILE A 155 -3.50 15.15 -7.81
CA ILE A 155 -2.93 14.01 -7.10
C ILE A 155 -2.16 13.11 -8.06
N ARG A 156 -1.28 12.27 -7.52
CA ARG A 156 -0.63 11.18 -8.24
C ARG A 156 -0.69 9.89 -7.46
N MET A 157 -0.74 8.78 -8.18
CA MET A 157 -0.83 7.45 -7.60
C MET A 157 0.32 6.56 -8.06
N ASP A 158 0.78 5.70 -7.15
CA ASP A 158 1.71 4.64 -7.48
C ASP A 158 1.54 3.44 -6.55
N SER A 159 1.86 2.25 -7.07
CA SER A 159 1.80 1.01 -6.30
C SER A 159 3.18 0.45 -6.01
N LEU A 160 3.33 -0.13 -4.81
CA LEU A 160 4.50 -0.89 -4.46
C LEU A 160 4.13 -2.25 -3.88
N MET A 161 4.95 -3.25 -4.17
CA MET A 161 4.82 -4.57 -3.53
C MET A 161 5.53 -4.54 -2.19
N VAL A 162 4.85 -5.04 -1.16
CA VAL A 162 5.33 -5.18 0.22
C VAL A 162 5.48 -6.66 0.52
N SER A 163 6.69 -7.09 0.88
CA SER A 163 6.99 -8.48 1.18
C SER A 163 6.36 -8.89 2.51
N SER A 164 5.76 -10.08 2.54
CA SER A 164 5.38 -10.70 3.81
C SER A 164 6.60 -11.26 4.52
N SER A 165 6.60 -11.18 5.85
CA SER A 165 7.62 -11.79 6.72
C SER A 165 7.43 -13.32 6.82
N CYS A 166 7.29 -14.00 5.68
CA CYS A 166 7.14 -15.44 5.61
C CYS A 166 8.13 -16.06 4.61
N ARG A 167 8.58 -17.28 4.94
CA ARG A 167 9.44 -18.07 4.05
C ARG A 167 8.65 -18.52 2.83
N LYS A 168 9.28 -18.55 1.67
CA LYS A 168 8.73 -19.17 0.48
C LYS A 168 8.72 -20.70 0.67
N LEU A 169 7.58 -21.31 0.45
CA LEU A 169 7.37 -22.75 0.60
C LEU A 169 7.14 -23.40 -0.76
N SER A 170 7.57 -24.66 -0.90
CA SER A 170 7.15 -25.55 -1.96
C SER A 170 5.68 -25.97 -1.78
N ARG A 171 5.08 -26.55 -2.81
CA ARG A 171 3.69 -27.03 -2.72
C ARG A 171 3.50 -28.10 -1.63
N LEU A 172 4.44 -29.05 -1.52
CA LEU A 172 4.39 -30.07 -0.49
C LEU A 172 4.51 -29.45 0.91
N GLU A 173 5.42 -28.49 1.09
CA GLU A 173 5.58 -27.78 2.38
C GLU A 173 4.31 -27.02 2.78
N ILE A 174 3.63 -26.34 1.83
CA ILE A 174 2.37 -25.63 2.12
C ILE A 174 1.31 -26.60 2.62
N ILE A 175 1.13 -27.72 1.91
CA ILE A 175 0.13 -28.74 2.24
C ILE A 175 0.45 -29.36 3.59
N TYR A 176 1.69 -29.83 3.78
CA TYR A 176 2.16 -30.44 5.02
C TYR A 176 2.03 -29.49 6.22
N SER A 177 2.55 -28.27 6.09
CA SER A 177 2.53 -27.29 7.19
C SER A 177 1.11 -26.90 7.58
N THR A 178 0.17 -26.88 6.61
CA THR A 178 -1.24 -26.61 6.90
C THR A 178 -1.90 -27.77 7.65
N VAL A 179 -1.64 -29.01 7.24
CA VAL A 179 -2.15 -30.22 7.92
C VAL A 179 -1.55 -30.33 9.32
N SER A 180 -0.23 -30.20 9.44
CA SER A 180 0.47 -30.26 10.74
C SER A 180 0.00 -29.16 11.71
N ARG A 181 -0.22 -27.92 11.22
CA ARG A 181 -0.75 -26.84 12.03
C ARG A 181 -2.14 -27.15 12.58
N PHE A 182 -3.01 -27.73 11.76
CA PHE A 182 -4.34 -28.15 12.21
C PHE A 182 -4.25 -29.28 13.25
N ILE A 183 -3.42 -30.30 13.03
CA ILE A 183 -3.21 -31.41 13.98
C ILE A 183 -2.70 -30.88 15.33
N LYS A 184 -1.72 -29.97 15.32
CA LYS A 184 -1.17 -29.36 16.54
C LYS A 184 -2.18 -28.49 17.31
N ALA A 185 -3.25 -28.04 16.68
CA ALA A 185 -4.33 -27.28 17.32
C ALA A 185 -5.43 -28.16 17.93
N ILE A 186 -5.42 -29.46 17.68
CA ILE A 186 -6.37 -30.43 18.24
C ILE A 186 -5.79 -31.02 19.52
N ASP A 187 -6.68 -31.37 20.45
CA ASP A 187 -6.31 -32.12 21.66
C ASP A 187 -5.69 -33.48 21.28
N LYS A 188 -4.47 -33.71 21.74
CA LYS A 188 -3.70 -34.94 21.46
C LYS A 188 -4.45 -36.19 21.83
N ASN A 189 -5.25 -36.15 22.90
CA ASN A 189 -6.02 -37.30 23.40
C ASN A 189 -7.18 -37.72 22.46
N THR A 190 -7.65 -36.79 21.64
CA THR A 190 -8.72 -37.02 20.65
C THR A 190 -8.21 -37.29 19.24
N LEU A 191 -6.89 -37.20 19.04
CA LEU A 191 -6.26 -37.40 17.74
C LEU A 191 -6.04 -38.88 17.47
N PRO A 192 -6.58 -39.45 16.35
CA PRO A 192 -6.32 -40.81 15.97
C PRO A 192 -4.83 -41.13 15.81
N GLU A 193 -4.38 -42.29 16.24
CA GLU A 193 -2.98 -42.74 16.26
C GLU A 193 -2.25 -42.51 14.93
N ARG A 194 -2.92 -42.79 13.81
CA ARG A 194 -2.40 -42.61 12.46
C ARG A 194 -1.90 -41.16 12.14
N PHE A 195 -2.33 -40.17 12.89
CA PHE A 195 -1.91 -38.76 12.71
C PHE A 195 -0.87 -38.31 13.74
N GLN A 196 -0.53 -39.14 14.71
CA GLN A 196 0.43 -38.81 15.76
C GLN A 196 1.82 -38.56 15.21
N ALA A 197 2.20 -39.23 14.11
CA ALA A 197 3.47 -38.99 13.41
C ALA A 197 3.70 -37.52 13.04
N TYR A 198 2.64 -36.74 12.78
CA TYR A 198 2.76 -35.30 12.51
C TYR A 198 3.18 -34.46 13.73
N LEU A 199 3.13 -35.03 14.93
CA LEU A 199 3.59 -34.40 16.19
C LEU A 199 5.07 -34.65 16.44
N GLU A 200 5.67 -35.64 15.78
CA GLU A 200 7.09 -35.99 15.91
C GLU A 200 7.96 -34.94 15.23
N GLU A 201 9.08 -34.62 15.86
CA GLU A 201 9.99 -33.56 15.42
C GLU A 201 10.61 -33.86 14.04
N ASN A 202 10.99 -35.11 13.79
CA ASN A 202 11.64 -35.53 12.55
C ASN A 202 10.67 -35.77 11.38
N HIS A 203 9.38 -35.98 11.61
CA HIS A 203 8.42 -36.28 10.55
C HIS A 203 8.36 -35.21 9.44
N TYR A 204 8.56 -33.93 9.80
CA TYR A 204 8.69 -32.85 8.82
C TYR A 204 9.90 -33.07 7.89
N ASN A 205 11.07 -33.36 8.47
CA ASN A 205 12.30 -33.55 7.72
C ASN A 205 12.21 -34.77 6.79
N ASP A 206 11.65 -35.87 7.27
CA ASP A 206 11.47 -37.10 6.50
C ASP A 206 10.49 -36.95 5.34
N THR A 207 9.45 -36.14 5.55
CA THR A 207 8.45 -35.89 4.50
C THR A 207 8.95 -34.89 3.47
N ILE A 208 9.63 -33.82 3.87
CA ILE A 208 9.95 -32.69 3.01
C ILE A 208 11.36 -32.78 2.41
N TYR A 209 12.41 -32.91 3.26
CA TYR A 209 13.80 -32.80 2.80
C TYR A 209 14.36 -34.10 2.19
N ARG A 210 13.90 -35.24 2.66
CA ARG A 210 14.32 -36.54 2.14
C ARG A 210 13.46 -37.02 0.96
N SER A 211 12.81 -36.09 0.25
CA SER A 211 11.98 -36.41 -0.92
C SER A 211 12.79 -36.34 -2.19
N ARG A 212 12.86 -37.45 -2.95
CA ARG A 212 13.27 -37.41 -4.35
C ARG A 212 12.13 -36.88 -5.23
N ASP A 213 12.45 -36.27 -6.38
CA ASP A 213 11.43 -35.70 -7.28
C ASP A 213 10.39 -36.74 -7.73
N GLU A 214 10.78 -38.00 -7.86
CA GLU A 214 9.92 -39.12 -8.25
C GLU A 214 8.82 -39.43 -7.21
N ASP A 215 9.12 -39.27 -5.91
CA ASP A 215 8.17 -39.52 -4.83
C ASP A 215 7.25 -38.31 -4.52
N LEU A 216 7.52 -37.17 -5.09
CA LEU A 216 6.83 -35.92 -4.72
C LEU A 216 5.32 -36.00 -4.91
N ASN A 217 4.86 -36.60 -6.01
CA ASN A 217 3.43 -36.77 -6.29
C ASN A 217 2.74 -37.72 -5.30
N GLY A 218 3.42 -38.79 -4.92
CA GLY A 218 2.95 -39.74 -3.92
C GLY A 218 2.78 -39.11 -2.55
N LYS A 219 3.79 -38.35 -2.10
CA LYS A 219 3.77 -37.63 -0.82
C LYS A 219 2.70 -36.55 -0.79
N ILE A 220 2.54 -35.74 -1.86
CA ILE A 220 1.45 -34.76 -1.96
C ILE A 220 0.09 -35.45 -1.85
N LYS A 221 -0.14 -36.54 -2.59
CA LYS A 221 -1.40 -37.29 -2.52
C LYS A 221 -1.67 -37.85 -1.11
N LYS A 222 -0.65 -38.39 -0.45
CA LYS A 222 -0.74 -38.90 0.93
C LYS A 222 -1.17 -37.83 1.90
N VAL A 223 -0.45 -36.69 1.94
CA VAL A 223 -0.75 -35.59 2.87
C VAL A 223 -2.10 -34.94 2.57
N LEU A 224 -2.49 -34.79 1.29
CA LEU A 224 -3.83 -34.30 0.92
C LEU A 224 -4.92 -35.27 1.39
N LYS A 225 -4.72 -36.58 1.26
CA LYS A 225 -5.66 -37.62 1.73
C LYS A 225 -5.82 -37.57 3.26
N ASP A 226 -4.73 -37.33 3.99
CA ASP A 226 -4.77 -37.16 5.44
C ASP A 226 -5.52 -35.86 5.82
N GLY A 227 -5.29 -34.75 5.13
CA GLY A 227 -6.06 -33.52 5.31
C GLY A 227 -7.56 -33.70 5.05
N LEU A 228 -7.93 -34.41 3.99
CA LEU A 228 -9.34 -34.70 3.68
C LEU A 228 -9.99 -35.54 4.78
N ARG A 229 -9.28 -36.58 5.29
CA ARG A 229 -9.76 -37.43 6.39
C ARG A 229 -9.97 -36.63 7.68
N LEU A 230 -9.03 -35.72 8.00
CA LEU A 230 -9.17 -34.79 9.14
C LEU A 230 -10.39 -33.88 8.99
N CYS A 231 -10.59 -33.28 7.82
CA CYS A 231 -11.78 -32.47 7.56
C CYS A 231 -13.08 -33.31 7.72
N HIS A 232 -13.09 -34.54 7.23
CA HIS A 232 -14.25 -35.44 7.37
C HIS A 232 -14.51 -35.81 8.84
N LEU A 233 -13.46 -36.15 9.58
CA LEU A 233 -13.55 -36.54 10.99
C LEU A 233 -14.15 -35.44 11.87
N TYR A 234 -13.66 -34.20 11.69
CA TYR A 234 -14.02 -33.06 12.55
C TYR A 234 -15.15 -32.18 12.01
N ARG A 235 -15.74 -32.49 10.83
CA ARG A 235 -16.79 -31.66 10.19
C ARG A 235 -18.04 -31.42 11.04
N LYS A 236 -18.36 -32.35 11.95
CA LYS A 236 -19.53 -32.29 12.84
C LYS A 236 -19.25 -31.52 14.13
N ASN A 237 -17.99 -31.34 14.51
CA ASN A 237 -17.61 -30.60 15.72
C ASN A 237 -17.68 -29.08 15.45
N LYS A 238 -18.72 -28.42 15.97
CA LYS A 238 -18.96 -26.98 15.78
C LYS A 238 -17.78 -26.12 16.23
N LYS A 239 -17.15 -26.43 17.39
CA LYS A 239 -16.02 -25.67 17.94
C LYS A 239 -14.79 -25.74 17.03
N ILE A 240 -14.42 -26.93 16.58
CA ILE A 240 -13.28 -27.13 15.68
C ILE A 240 -13.55 -26.53 14.30
N LYS A 241 -14.77 -26.67 13.76
CA LYS A 241 -15.16 -26.11 12.46
C LYS A 241 -15.05 -24.58 12.41
N GLN A 242 -15.23 -23.90 13.55
CA GLN A 242 -15.10 -22.45 13.65
C GLN A 242 -13.65 -21.99 13.83
N SER A 243 -12.71 -22.88 14.15
CA SER A 243 -11.30 -22.53 14.33
C SER A 243 -10.66 -22.05 13.03
N GLU A 244 -9.70 -21.14 13.15
CA GLU A 244 -8.95 -20.62 12.00
C GLU A 244 -8.14 -21.71 11.30
N GLU A 245 -7.63 -22.67 12.06
CA GLU A 245 -6.86 -23.81 11.55
C GLU A 245 -7.73 -24.71 10.67
N PHE A 246 -8.97 -24.99 11.06
CA PHE A 246 -9.91 -25.78 10.24
C PHE A 246 -10.32 -25.05 8.97
N LYS A 247 -10.60 -23.75 9.07
CA LYS A 247 -10.91 -22.90 7.90
C LYS A 247 -9.73 -22.88 6.92
N LEU A 248 -8.51 -22.76 7.44
CA LEU A 248 -7.29 -22.75 6.65
C LEU A 248 -7.04 -24.10 5.96
N LEU A 249 -7.22 -25.21 6.69
CA LEU A 249 -7.13 -26.57 6.14
C LEU A 249 -8.15 -26.77 5.02
N SER A 250 -9.41 -26.40 5.24
CA SER A 250 -10.48 -26.52 4.26
C SER A 250 -10.19 -25.66 3.00
N ARG A 251 -9.68 -24.44 3.16
CA ARG A 251 -9.26 -23.57 2.07
C ARG A 251 -8.12 -24.22 1.27
N MET A 252 -7.08 -24.69 1.94
CA MET A 252 -5.93 -25.34 1.30
C MET A 252 -6.37 -26.55 0.48
N LEU A 253 -7.19 -27.43 1.04
CA LEU A 253 -7.69 -28.61 0.34
C LEU A 253 -8.48 -28.22 -0.91
N LYS A 254 -9.41 -27.26 -0.81
CA LYS A 254 -10.18 -26.75 -1.94
C LYS A 254 -9.29 -26.16 -3.04
N GLU A 255 -8.24 -25.45 -2.67
CA GLU A 255 -7.32 -24.81 -3.61
C GLU A 255 -6.33 -25.79 -4.25
N GLN A 256 -6.00 -26.92 -3.59
CA GLN A 256 -4.96 -27.85 -4.04
C GLN A 256 -5.49 -29.12 -4.71
N GLN A 257 -6.78 -29.42 -4.65
CA GLN A 257 -7.37 -30.57 -5.31
C GLN A 257 -7.24 -30.48 -6.84
N GLY A 258 -6.93 -31.58 -7.49
CA GLY A 258 -6.88 -31.70 -8.96
C GLY A 258 -5.75 -30.94 -9.65
N LYS A 259 -4.83 -30.29 -8.93
CA LYS A 259 -3.72 -29.52 -9.52
C LYS A 259 -2.46 -30.36 -9.67
N SER A 260 -1.67 -30.04 -10.73
CA SER A 260 -0.39 -30.71 -10.94
C SER A 260 0.60 -30.41 -9.79
N ALA A 261 1.48 -31.37 -9.50
CA ALA A 261 2.41 -31.31 -8.38
C ALA A 261 3.31 -30.06 -8.34
N LYS A 262 3.60 -29.46 -9.49
CA LYS A 262 4.55 -28.33 -9.60
C LYS A 262 3.87 -26.95 -9.63
N LYS A 263 2.54 -26.84 -9.60
CA LYS A 263 1.85 -25.54 -9.78
C LYS A 263 1.11 -25.10 -8.51
N ILE A 264 1.43 -23.89 -8.06
CA ILE A 264 0.71 -23.14 -7.04
C ILE A 264 0.11 -21.91 -7.72
N ALA A 265 -1.22 -21.73 -7.63
CA ALA A 265 -1.87 -20.58 -8.24
C ALA A 265 -1.49 -19.30 -7.46
N PRO A 266 -1.29 -18.15 -8.14
CA PRO A 266 -0.88 -16.90 -7.49
C PRO A 266 -1.79 -16.44 -6.34
N HIS A 267 -3.10 -16.68 -6.46
CA HIS A 267 -4.12 -16.31 -5.48
C HIS A 267 -4.37 -17.38 -4.40
N SER A 268 -3.79 -18.57 -4.57
CA SER A 268 -3.92 -19.64 -3.57
C SER A 268 -3.03 -19.38 -2.35
N LEU A 269 -3.24 -20.16 -1.30
CA LEU A 269 -2.41 -20.13 -0.08
C LEU A 269 -0.93 -20.31 -0.44
N GLN A 270 -0.11 -19.33 -0.08
CA GLN A 270 1.33 -19.35 -0.32
C GLN A 270 2.12 -19.78 0.93
N ASN A 271 1.59 -19.47 2.10
CA ASN A 271 2.18 -19.88 3.38
C ASN A 271 1.09 -19.90 4.46
N PRO A 272 0.94 -20.98 5.23
CA PRO A 272 -0.06 -21.05 6.31
C PRO A 272 0.21 -20.10 7.48
N THR A 273 1.41 -19.55 7.61
CA THR A 273 1.73 -18.56 8.65
C THR A 273 1.26 -17.15 8.29
N ASP A 274 1.03 -16.88 6.98
CA ASP A 274 0.43 -15.65 6.48
C ASP A 274 -0.58 -15.97 5.38
N PRO A 275 -1.81 -16.36 5.75
CA PRO A 275 -2.82 -16.81 4.80
C PRO A 275 -3.29 -15.74 3.80
N ASP A 276 -3.08 -14.46 4.11
CA ASP A 276 -3.48 -13.34 3.28
C ASP A 276 -2.47 -13.02 2.17
N ALA A 277 -1.21 -13.38 2.39
CA ALA A 277 -0.15 -13.13 1.42
C ALA A 277 -0.38 -13.93 0.12
N THR A 278 -0.29 -13.23 -1.01
CA THR A 278 -0.44 -13.83 -2.34
C THR A 278 0.83 -13.64 -3.18
N TYR A 279 0.91 -14.36 -4.29
CA TYR A 279 2.08 -14.35 -5.16
C TYR A 279 1.90 -13.41 -6.35
N ARG A 280 2.94 -12.61 -6.65
CA ARG A 280 3.04 -11.80 -7.88
C ARG A 280 4.47 -11.85 -8.42
N LYS A 281 4.61 -11.93 -9.74
CA LYS A 281 5.89 -11.79 -10.44
C LYS A 281 5.93 -10.42 -11.13
N LYS A 282 7.00 -9.65 -10.90
CA LYS A 282 7.26 -8.38 -11.62
C LYS A 282 8.67 -8.45 -12.20
N GLY A 283 8.77 -8.53 -13.52
CA GLY A 283 10.04 -8.82 -14.20
C GLY A 283 10.61 -10.17 -13.76
N LYS A 284 11.86 -10.19 -13.30
CA LYS A 284 12.53 -11.40 -12.76
C LYS A 284 12.24 -11.65 -11.28
N LYS A 285 11.73 -10.67 -10.54
CA LYS A 285 11.50 -10.78 -9.10
C LYS A 285 10.15 -11.44 -8.79
N LYS A 286 10.17 -12.38 -7.84
CA LYS A 286 9.01 -13.13 -7.34
C LYS A 286 8.71 -12.62 -5.93
N HIS A 287 7.48 -12.15 -5.70
CA HIS A 287 7.03 -11.62 -4.42
C HIS A 287 5.91 -12.46 -3.81
N ILE A 288 6.00 -12.71 -2.52
CA ILE A 288 4.90 -13.22 -1.69
C ILE A 288 4.60 -12.12 -0.67
N GLY A 289 3.35 -11.67 -0.63
CA GLY A 289 2.96 -10.57 0.25
C GLY A 289 1.77 -9.78 -0.28
N TYR A 290 1.92 -8.47 -0.32
CA TYR A 290 0.85 -7.50 -0.53
C TYR A 290 1.25 -6.46 -1.58
N THR A 291 0.25 -5.74 -2.08
CA THR A 291 0.45 -4.54 -2.89
C THR A 291 -0.15 -3.36 -2.14
N ALA A 292 0.65 -2.31 -1.93
CA ALA A 292 0.20 -1.03 -1.41
C ALA A 292 -0.06 -0.07 -2.57
N ASN A 293 -1.08 0.76 -2.45
CA ASN A 293 -1.34 1.92 -3.30
C ASN A 293 -1.13 3.18 -2.47
N LEU A 294 -0.46 4.17 -3.03
CA LEU A 294 -0.19 5.46 -2.40
C LEU A 294 -0.84 6.56 -3.21
N ILE A 295 -1.49 7.50 -2.52
CA ILE A 295 -2.17 8.65 -3.11
C ILE A 295 -1.50 9.89 -2.54
N GLU A 296 -0.84 10.64 -3.39
CA GLU A 296 -0.09 11.82 -3.01
C GLU A 296 -0.69 13.08 -3.65
N LYS A 297 -1.06 14.04 -2.81
CA LYS A 297 -1.40 15.40 -3.21
C LYS A 297 -0.15 16.25 -3.26
N PHE A 298 -0.01 17.11 -4.24
CA PHE A 298 1.20 17.92 -4.43
C PHE A 298 0.92 19.22 -5.17
N ASP A 299 1.79 20.17 -4.96
CA ASP A 299 2.02 21.37 -5.77
C ASP A 299 3.48 21.45 -6.20
N ASP A 300 3.92 22.59 -6.72
CA ASP A 300 5.30 22.76 -7.19
C ASP A 300 6.34 22.83 -6.04
N LYS A 301 5.90 23.06 -4.79
CA LYS A 301 6.76 23.25 -3.61
C LYS A 301 6.63 22.12 -2.59
N ASN A 302 5.42 21.64 -2.39
CA ASN A 302 5.09 20.73 -1.31
C ASN A 302 4.35 19.47 -1.80
N GLN A 303 4.42 18.42 -1.01
CA GLN A 303 3.74 17.16 -1.33
C GLN A 303 3.37 16.41 -0.04
N MET A 304 2.21 15.76 -0.02
CA MET A 304 1.68 15.03 1.13
C MET A 304 0.99 13.75 0.69
N ILE A 305 1.29 12.62 1.35
CA ILE A 305 0.58 11.36 1.10
C ILE A 305 -0.75 11.44 1.86
N GLU A 306 -1.83 11.75 1.15
CA GLU A 306 -3.17 11.92 1.75
C GLU A 306 -3.99 10.65 1.81
N GLY A 307 -3.55 9.59 1.12
CA GLY A 307 -4.23 8.31 1.15
C GLY A 307 -3.30 7.14 0.87
N TYR A 308 -3.66 5.99 1.41
CA TYR A 308 -2.99 4.73 1.10
C TYR A 308 -3.96 3.56 1.24
N ASP A 309 -3.66 2.46 0.57
CA ASP A 309 -4.36 1.19 0.77
C ASP A 309 -3.37 0.02 0.69
N LEU A 310 -3.73 -1.11 1.26
CA LEU A 310 -2.95 -2.34 1.21
C LEU A 310 -3.87 -3.51 0.92
N GLN A 311 -3.58 -4.24 -0.15
CA GLN A 311 -4.36 -5.36 -0.62
C GLN A 311 -3.46 -6.57 -0.92
N LYS A 312 -4.07 -7.72 -1.19
CA LYS A 312 -3.36 -8.90 -1.68
C LYS A 312 -2.57 -8.58 -2.96
N ASN A 313 -1.43 -9.21 -3.18
CA ASN A 313 -0.58 -8.98 -4.36
C ASN A 313 -1.29 -9.19 -5.71
N THR A 314 -2.38 -9.95 -5.71
CA THR A 314 -3.22 -10.19 -6.89
C THR A 314 -4.21 -9.06 -7.18
N TYR A 315 -4.28 -8.04 -6.32
CA TYR A 315 -5.09 -6.86 -6.55
C TYR A 315 -4.47 -6.00 -7.65
N SER A 316 -5.27 -5.60 -8.65
CA SER A 316 -4.76 -4.86 -9.80
C SER A 316 -4.69 -3.36 -9.54
N ASP A 317 -3.78 -2.69 -10.27
CA ASP A 317 -3.65 -1.25 -10.21
C ASP A 317 -4.93 -0.55 -10.70
N GLN A 318 -5.66 -1.15 -11.66
CA GLN A 318 -6.97 -0.69 -12.12
C GLN A 318 -8.04 -0.70 -11.02
N LYS A 319 -8.08 -1.74 -10.19
CA LYS A 319 -9.00 -1.78 -9.04
C LYS A 319 -8.66 -0.72 -8.00
N PHE A 320 -7.38 -0.47 -7.74
CA PHE A 320 -6.97 0.66 -6.90
C PHE A 320 -7.43 2.00 -7.47
N ALA A 321 -7.35 2.20 -8.79
CA ALA A 321 -7.88 3.39 -9.44
C ALA A 321 -9.39 3.54 -9.22
N GLU A 322 -10.17 2.49 -9.48
CA GLU A 322 -11.62 2.50 -9.27
C GLU A 322 -12.00 2.84 -7.83
N ASP A 323 -11.33 2.22 -6.84
CA ASP A 323 -11.63 2.46 -5.43
C ASP A 323 -11.19 3.87 -4.98
N THR A 324 -10.11 4.39 -5.56
CA THR A 324 -9.65 5.76 -5.30
C THR A 324 -10.62 6.78 -5.88
N ILE A 325 -11.06 6.61 -7.13
CA ILE A 325 -12.02 7.51 -7.80
C ILE A 325 -13.33 7.63 -7.00
N LYS A 326 -13.80 6.55 -6.36
CA LYS A 326 -14.99 6.58 -5.50
C LYS A 326 -14.87 7.57 -4.34
N ARG A 327 -13.64 7.82 -3.85
CA ARG A 327 -13.34 8.64 -2.66
C ARG A 327 -12.89 10.06 -2.99
N LEU A 328 -12.50 10.33 -4.23
CA LEU A 328 -12.02 11.64 -4.67
C LEU A 328 -13.16 12.64 -4.82
N ALA A 329 -12.84 13.92 -4.55
CA ALA A 329 -13.74 15.04 -4.79
C ALA A 329 -13.78 15.42 -6.27
N GLU A 330 -14.88 16.02 -6.68
CA GLU A 330 -15.05 16.60 -8.01
C GLU A 330 -13.98 17.67 -8.32
N GLY A 331 -13.60 17.78 -9.58
CA GLY A 331 -12.55 18.70 -10.05
C GLY A 331 -11.14 18.21 -9.77
N THR A 332 -10.95 16.99 -9.24
CA THR A 332 -9.62 16.42 -9.00
C THR A 332 -8.98 15.96 -10.32
N THR A 333 -7.70 16.31 -10.53
CA THR A 333 -6.87 15.73 -11.60
C THR A 333 -5.97 14.65 -11.00
N THR A 334 -6.04 13.43 -11.54
CA THR A 334 -5.21 12.32 -11.08
C THR A 334 -4.19 11.89 -12.13
N LEU A 335 -2.90 11.94 -11.80
CA LEU A 335 -1.80 11.50 -12.64
C LEU A 335 -1.47 10.04 -12.30
N VAL A 336 -1.51 9.16 -13.29
CA VAL A 336 -1.36 7.72 -13.08
C VAL A 336 -0.40 7.08 -14.09
N ASP A 337 0.17 5.94 -13.71
CA ASP A 337 0.82 5.02 -14.63
C ASP A 337 -0.22 4.32 -15.51
N GLY A 338 0.16 3.90 -16.70
CA GLY A 338 -0.69 3.17 -17.63
C GLY A 338 -1.28 1.87 -17.07
N ALA A 339 -0.69 1.28 -16.03
CA ALA A 339 -1.24 0.12 -15.35
C ALA A 339 -2.57 0.41 -14.62
N TYR A 340 -2.80 1.67 -14.24
CA TYR A 340 -4.05 2.13 -13.60
C TYR A 340 -5.13 2.50 -14.61
N TYR A 341 -4.73 2.79 -15.84
CA TYR A 341 -5.62 3.36 -16.83
C TYR A 341 -6.40 2.30 -17.60
N SER A 342 -7.68 2.52 -17.77
CA SER A 342 -8.51 1.94 -18.83
C SER A 342 -9.56 2.98 -19.24
N GLU A 343 -10.07 2.89 -20.47
CA GLU A 343 -11.12 3.82 -20.93
C GLU A 343 -12.39 3.75 -20.07
N GLU A 344 -12.74 2.56 -19.59
CA GLU A 344 -13.88 2.36 -18.71
C GLU A 344 -13.70 3.12 -17.38
N ILE A 345 -12.49 3.04 -16.78
CA ILE A 345 -12.18 3.75 -15.56
C ILE A 345 -12.13 5.25 -15.79
N ALA A 346 -11.58 5.69 -16.94
CA ALA A 346 -11.54 7.10 -17.30
C ALA A 346 -12.94 7.70 -17.46
N LYS A 347 -13.86 6.98 -18.14
CA LYS A 347 -15.28 7.37 -18.25
C LYS A 347 -15.97 7.44 -16.88
N LYS A 348 -15.71 6.48 -15.98
CA LYS A 348 -16.24 6.52 -14.60
C LYS A 348 -15.70 7.72 -13.82
N ALA A 349 -14.42 8.08 -14.03
CA ALA A 349 -13.82 9.26 -13.41
C ALA A 349 -14.45 10.56 -13.94
N GLU A 350 -14.58 10.68 -15.25
CA GLU A 350 -15.18 11.82 -15.92
C GLU A 350 -16.63 12.06 -15.50
N ALA A 351 -17.43 11.00 -15.37
CA ALA A 351 -18.79 11.06 -14.84
C ALA A 351 -18.89 11.62 -13.42
N LYS A 352 -17.78 11.63 -12.65
CA LYS A 352 -17.63 12.25 -11.34
C LYS A 352 -16.93 13.62 -11.39
N GLY A 353 -16.71 14.19 -12.57
CA GLY A 353 -15.94 15.42 -12.71
C GLY A 353 -14.44 15.27 -12.37
N ILE A 354 -13.89 14.06 -12.44
CA ILE A 354 -12.49 13.77 -12.13
C ILE A 354 -11.73 13.55 -13.45
N LYS A 355 -10.64 14.29 -13.64
CA LYS A 355 -9.77 14.14 -14.82
C LYS A 355 -8.69 13.10 -14.56
N MET A 356 -8.73 11.97 -15.25
CA MET A 356 -7.70 10.94 -15.18
C MET A 356 -6.69 11.08 -16.32
N VAL A 357 -5.41 11.27 -15.98
CA VAL A 357 -4.32 11.51 -16.94
C VAL A 357 -3.28 10.39 -16.82
N PRO A 358 -3.26 9.42 -17.74
CA PRO A 358 -2.19 8.43 -17.77
C PRO A 358 -0.93 9.05 -18.36
N THR A 359 0.21 8.82 -17.73
CA THR A 359 1.51 9.38 -18.17
C THR A 359 2.29 8.44 -19.09
N ASN A 360 1.87 7.21 -19.19
CA ASN A 360 2.30 6.20 -20.18
C ASN A 360 1.13 5.24 -20.45
N LEU A 361 1.30 4.34 -21.39
CA LEU A 361 0.32 3.28 -21.67
C LEU A 361 0.99 1.92 -21.67
N VAL A 362 0.31 0.92 -21.10
CA VAL A 362 0.75 -0.47 -21.18
C VAL A 362 0.57 -1.00 -22.59
N GLY A 363 1.57 -1.69 -23.13
CA GLY A 363 1.58 -2.28 -24.48
C GLY A 363 2.47 -1.51 -25.46
N GLY A 364 2.46 -1.94 -26.73
CA GLY A 364 3.28 -1.34 -27.79
C GLY A 364 2.95 0.12 -28.09
N GLY A 365 3.86 0.80 -28.76
CA GLY A 365 3.70 2.18 -29.23
C GLY A 365 2.55 2.35 -30.22
N LYS A 366 2.54 3.48 -30.89
CA LYS A 366 1.57 3.81 -31.93
C LYS A 366 1.77 2.91 -33.16
N ASN A 367 0.80 2.07 -33.44
CA ASN A 367 0.86 1.12 -34.56
C ASN A 367 0.16 1.63 -35.84
N SER A 368 -0.34 2.87 -35.81
CA SER A 368 -1.14 3.41 -36.91
C SER A 368 -1.15 4.94 -36.88
N ASN A 369 -1.30 5.57 -38.03
CA ASN A 369 -1.51 7.02 -38.16
C ASN A 369 -3.00 7.41 -38.13
N ALA A 370 -3.82 6.62 -37.48
CA ALA A 370 -5.27 6.79 -37.45
C ALA A 370 -5.74 8.09 -36.77
N ASP A 371 -4.95 8.60 -35.84
CA ASP A 371 -5.17 9.90 -35.19
C ASP A 371 -4.98 11.11 -36.10
N GLN A 372 -4.39 10.93 -37.29
CA GLN A 372 -4.26 11.95 -38.32
C GLN A 372 -5.48 12.03 -39.28
N PHE A 373 -6.41 11.05 -39.18
CA PHE A 373 -7.67 11.12 -39.90
C PHE A 373 -8.61 12.09 -39.18
N GLU A 374 -9.25 12.97 -39.95
CA GLU A 374 -10.30 13.84 -39.42
C GLU A 374 -11.58 13.01 -39.25
N ILE A 375 -12.01 12.87 -37.99
CA ILE A 375 -13.15 12.04 -37.61
C ILE A 375 -14.11 12.89 -36.78
N ASP A 376 -15.37 12.91 -37.20
CA ASP A 376 -16.45 13.46 -36.38
C ASP A 376 -16.91 12.36 -35.41
N GLU A 377 -16.58 12.54 -34.13
CA GLU A 377 -16.93 11.58 -33.08
C GLU A 377 -18.41 11.66 -32.70
N LYS A 378 -19.12 12.77 -32.97
CA LYS A 378 -20.54 12.92 -32.68
C LYS A 378 -21.39 12.21 -33.73
N GLU A 379 -21.09 12.45 -35.03
CA GLU A 379 -21.77 11.82 -36.15
C GLU A 379 -21.20 10.42 -36.46
N HIS A 380 -20.13 10.02 -35.78
CA HIS A 380 -19.41 8.76 -36.01
C HIS A 380 -18.96 8.56 -37.49
N LEU A 381 -18.46 9.63 -38.11
CA LEU A 381 -18.04 9.64 -39.50
C LEU A 381 -16.56 10.00 -39.67
N VAL A 382 -15.88 9.35 -40.59
CA VAL A 382 -14.57 9.78 -41.06
C VAL A 382 -14.76 10.85 -42.11
N ILE A 383 -14.24 12.06 -41.91
CA ILE A 383 -14.42 13.24 -42.76
C ILE A 383 -13.34 13.33 -43.83
N LYS A 384 -12.06 13.19 -43.43
CA LYS A 384 -10.90 13.28 -44.34
C LYS A 384 -9.76 12.37 -43.91
N CYS A 385 -8.94 11.95 -44.87
CA CYS A 385 -7.67 11.28 -44.62
C CYS A 385 -6.53 12.32 -44.39
N PRO A 386 -5.35 11.91 -43.90
CA PRO A 386 -4.21 12.81 -43.69
C PRO A 386 -3.76 13.61 -44.93
N SER A 387 -4.04 13.11 -46.13
CA SER A 387 -3.78 13.82 -47.39
C SER A 387 -4.95 14.72 -47.85
N GLY A 388 -5.97 14.95 -47.02
CA GLY A 388 -7.09 15.85 -47.28
C GLY A 388 -8.23 15.27 -48.11
N HIS A 389 -8.16 14.01 -48.57
CA HIS A 389 -9.22 13.40 -49.37
C HIS A 389 -10.42 12.94 -48.55
N LYS A 390 -11.63 13.23 -49.04
CA LYS A 390 -12.88 12.74 -48.44
C LYS A 390 -13.08 11.26 -48.79
N PRO A 391 -13.66 10.44 -47.90
CA PRO A 391 -14.05 9.07 -48.23
C PRO A 391 -15.22 9.04 -49.20
N ILE A 392 -15.28 8.01 -50.06
CA ILE A 392 -16.44 7.71 -50.90
C ILE A 392 -17.64 7.32 -50.04
N HIS A 393 -17.35 6.60 -48.95
CA HIS A 393 -18.37 6.13 -48.00
C HIS A 393 -17.74 5.97 -46.62
N SER A 394 -18.45 6.47 -45.60
CA SER A 394 -18.06 6.32 -44.20
C SER A 394 -19.19 5.71 -43.39
N THR A 395 -18.86 4.78 -42.47
CA THR A 395 -19.83 4.11 -41.61
C THR A 395 -19.21 3.79 -40.27
N PHE A 396 -20.05 3.73 -39.23
CA PHE A 396 -19.70 3.23 -37.92
C PHE A 396 -20.49 1.96 -37.60
N LYS A 397 -19.83 0.83 -37.45
CA LYS A 397 -20.46 -0.45 -37.12
C LYS A 397 -19.69 -1.20 -36.06
N LYS A 398 -20.40 -1.72 -35.05
CA LYS A 398 -19.83 -2.52 -33.94
C LYS A 398 -18.63 -1.84 -33.26
N GLY A 399 -18.73 -0.54 -32.92
CA GLY A 399 -17.66 0.23 -32.28
C GLY A 399 -16.42 0.45 -33.17
N SER A 400 -16.56 0.42 -34.49
CA SER A 400 -15.45 0.62 -35.44
C SER A 400 -15.84 1.56 -36.56
N TYR A 401 -15.00 2.56 -36.79
CA TYR A 401 -15.04 3.43 -37.97
C TYR A 401 -14.58 2.65 -39.18
N ARG A 402 -15.29 2.83 -40.32
CA ARG A 402 -14.93 2.24 -41.61
C ARG A 402 -15.13 3.30 -42.66
N ALA A 403 -14.08 3.62 -43.44
CA ALA A 403 -14.12 4.58 -44.51
C ALA A 403 -13.46 4.02 -45.76
N HIS A 404 -14.12 4.15 -46.89
CA HIS A 404 -13.62 3.73 -48.19
C HIS A 404 -13.12 4.94 -48.97
N PHE A 405 -11.89 4.90 -49.44
CA PHE A 405 -11.24 5.96 -50.19
C PHE A 405 -11.00 5.52 -51.66
N ASP A 406 -11.00 6.49 -52.57
CA ASP A 406 -10.80 6.22 -53.99
C ASP A 406 -9.40 5.64 -54.25
N LYS A 407 -9.39 4.58 -55.06
CA LYS A 407 -8.16 3.88 -55.45
C LYS A 407 -7.21 4.79 -56.22
N LYS A 408 -7.74 5.71 -57.07
CA LYS A 408 -6.93 6.64 -57.85
C LYS A 408 -6.09 7.56 -56.99
N HIS A 409 -6.68 8.13 -55.94
CA HIS A 409 -5.99 9.00 -55.01
C HIS A 409 -5.02 8.24 -54.11
N CYS A 410 -5.42 7.09 -53.54
CA CYS A 410 -4.63 6.34 -52.59
C CYS A 410 -3.42 5.62 -53.21
N SER A 411 -3.48 5.23 -54.52
CA SER A 411 -2.35 4.56 -55.17
C SER A 411 -1.15 5.47 -55.40
N HIS A 412 -1.35 6.78 -55.54
CA HIS A 412 -0.28 7.79 -55.73
C HIS A 412 -0.06 8.69 -54.51
N CYS A 413 -0.64 8.33 -53.35
CA CYS A 413 -0.55 9.13 -52.14
C CYS A 413 0.87 9.14 -51.56
N PRO A 414 1.48 10.30 -51.29
CA PRO A 414 2.82 10.40 -50.73
C PRO A 414 2.91 9.75 -49.34
N LEU A 415 1.81 9.75 -48.59
CA LEU A 415 1.74 9.15 -47.23
C LEU A 415 1.39 7.64 -47.27
N ARG A 416 1.44 7.01 -48.45
CA ARG A 416 0.98 5.62 -48.60
C ARG A 416 1.70 4.62 -47.71
N LYS A 417 3.00 4.79 -47.50
CA LYS A 417 3.84 3.88 -46.72
C LYS A 417 3.39 3.81 -45.24
N ASP A 418 2.98 4.94 -44.71
CA ASP A 418 2.62 5.07 -43.30
C ASP A 418 1.08 5.05 -43.08
N CYS A 419 0.30 4.95 -44.18
CA CYS A 419 -1.15 5.00 -44.12
C CYS A 419 -1.74 3.66 -43.69
N SER A 420 -2.61 3.70 -42.67
CA SER A 420 -3.33 2.54 -42.13
C SER A 420 -4.48 2.02 -42.99
N ALA A 421 -4.81 2.71 -44.11
CA ALA A 421 -5.82 2.22 -45.04
C ALA A 421 -5.31 1.03 -45.86
N ILE A 422 -6.08 -0.05 -45.94
CA ILE A 422 -5.73 -1.32 -46.60
C ILE A 422 -6.31 -1.37 -48.00
N LYS A 423 -5.48 -1.75 -49.00
CA LYS A 423 -5.91 -1.90 -50.40
C LYS A 423 -6.95 -3.01 -50.53
N GLN A 424 -8.07 -2.70 -51.20
CA GLN A 424 -9.10 -3.65 -51.60
C GLN A 424 -9.25 -3.68 -53.12
N LYS A 425 -10.14 -4.54 -53.66
CA LYS A 425 -10.36 -4.67 -55.11
C LYS A 425 -10.75 -3.34 -55.74
N LYS A 426 -11.70 -2.59 -55.17
CA LYS A 426 -12.27 -1.35 -55.74
C LYS A 426 -11.87 -0.06 -54.99
N SER A 427 -11.35 -0.12 -53.74
CA SER A 427 -11.09 1.04 -52.90
C SER A 427 -9.94 0.75 -51.89
N TYR A 428 -9.59 1.73 -51.08
CA TYR A 428 -8.80 1.55 -49.88
C TYR A 428 -9.70 1.68 -48.66
N LEU A 429 -9.67 0.67 -47.79
CA LEU A 429 -10.46 0.63 -46.57
C LEU A 429 -9.62 1.06 -45.36
N PHE A 430 -9.99 2.17 -44.75
CA PHE A 430 -9.61 2.52 -43.42
C PHE A 430 -10.57 1.88 -42.41
N ARG A 431 -10.03 1.15 -41.44
CA ARG A 431 -10.84 0.53 -40.39
C ARG A 431 -10.12 0.65 -39.06
N ILE A 432 -10.78 1.25 -38.08
CA ILE A 432 -10.25 1.37 -36.73
C ILE A 432 -11.37 1.26 -35.67
N SER A 433 -11.11 0.59 -34.58
CA SER A 433 -12.02 0.64 -33.43
C SER A 433 -11.90 1.98 -32.72
N GLU A 434 -12.98 2.48 -32.13
CA GLU A 434 -13.02 3.69 -31.32
C GLU A 434 -11.94 3.63 -30.23
N LYS A 435 -11.84 2.50 -29.52
CA LYS A 435 -10.80 2.25 -28.51
C LYS A 435 -9.37 2.42 -29.04
N THR A 436 -9.09 1.91 -30.25
CA THR A 436 -7.76 2.03 -30.87
C THR A 436 -7.49 3.47 -31.30
N LEU A 437 -8.51 4.16 -31.80
CA LEU A 437 -8.42 5.58 -32.17
C LEU A 437 -8.06 6.44 -30.95
N HIS A 438 -8.84 6.34 -29.88
CA HIS A 438 -8.56 7.05 -28.63
C HIS A 438 -7.15 6.76 -28.10
N ARG A 439 -6.72 5.49 -28.21
CA ARG A 439 -5.34 5.12 -27.83
C ARG A 439 -4.30 5.85 -28.70
N CYS A 440 -4.48 5.91 -30.02
CA CYS A 440 -3.55 6.61 -30.92
C CYS A 440 -3.52 8.12 -30.61
N GLN A 441 -4.67 8.75 -30.44
CA GLN A 441 -4.81 10.17 -30.07
C GLN A 441 -4.11 10.45 -28.73
N LEU A 442 -4.27 9.56 -27.73
CA LEU A 442 -3.65 9.72 -26.43
C LEU A 442 -2.12 9.59 -26.51
N ILE A 443 -1.59 8.64 -27.30
CA ILE A 443 -0.15 8.50 -27.53
C ILE A 443 0.42 9.76 -28.18
N THR A 444 -0.28 10.34 -29.15
CA THR A 444 0.14 11.59 -29.79
C THR A 444 0.13 12.76 -28.82
N LYS A 445 -0.93 12.87 -27.98
CA LYS A 445 -0.97 13.87 -26.89
C LYS A 445 0.18 13.71 -25.90
N MET A 446 0.60 12.48 -25.60
CA MET A 446 1.72 12.19 -24.69
C MET A 446 3.09 12.69 -25.22
N GLY A 447 3.21 12.88 -26.53
CA GLY A 447 4.40 13.47 -27.15
C GLY A 447 4.54 14.98 -26.96
N THR A 448 3.49 15.69 -26.51
CA THR A 448 3.52 17.14 -26.32
C THR A 448 4.33 17.55 -25.07
N SER A 449 4.94 18.74 -25.12
CA SER A 449 5.71 19.28 -23.98
C SER A 449 4.89 19.37 -22.69
N GLN A 450 3.64 19.79 -22.80
CA GLN A 450 2.70 19.84 -21.67
C GLN A 450 2.48 18.47 -21.03
N TYR A 451 2.33 17.43 -21.83
CA TYR A 451 2.13 16.08 -21.30
C TYR A 451 3.40 15.49 -20.71
N GLN A 452 4.56 15.81 -21.28
CA GLN A 452 5.87 15.42 -20.72
C GLN A 452 6.11 16.07 -19.35
N GLU A 453 5.64 17.31 -19.15
CA GLU A 453 5.69 17.94 -17.81
C GLU A 453 4.81 17.20 -16.80
N LEU A 454 3.58 16.82 -17.17
CA LEU A 454 2.72 15.99 -16.32
C LEU A 454 3.36 14.64 -15.98
N ALA A 455 4.06 14.03 -16.93
CA ALA A 455 4.80 12.78 -16.70
C ALA A 455 5.94 12.97 -15.70
N ARG A 456 6.71 14.07 -15.78
CA ARG A 456 7.73 14.42 -14.77
C ARG A 456 7.12 14.66 -13.39
N LYS A 457 5.99 15.38 -13.33
CA LYS A 457 5.25 15.60 -12.06
C LYS A 457 4.78 14.28 -11.46
N ARG A 458 4.29 13.33 -12.28
CA ARG A 458 3.91 11.99 -11.83
C ARG A 458 5.11 11.21 -11.30
N ALA A 459 6.25 11.24 -11.99
CA ALA A 459 7.45 10.50 -11.61
C ALA A 459 7.97 10.87 -10.21
N GLY A 460 7.65 12.05 -9.70
CA GLY A 460 8.04 12.47 -8.35
C GLY A 460 7.57 11.55 -7.21
N ILE A 461 6.52 10.74 -7.42
CA ILE A 461 6.07 9.76 -6.40
C ILE A 461 7.05 8.58 -6.26
N GLU A 462 7.87 8.27 -7.25
CA GLU A 462 8.76 7.10 -7.28
C GLU A 462 9.81 7.12 -6.15
N GLY A 463 10.09 8.30 -5.60
CA GLY A 463 10.93 8.44 -4.42
C GLY A 463 10.35 7.79 -3.16
N ILE A 464 9.02 7.70 -3.03
CA ILE A 464 8.36 7.15 -1.84
C ILE A 464 8.60 5.63 -1.70
N PRO A 465 8.37 4.78 -2.73
CA PRO A 465 8.72 3.37 -2.68
C PRO A 465 10.19 3.12 -2.32
N SER A 466 11.09 3.94 -2.84
CA SER A 466 12.53 3.87 -2.53
C SER A 466 12.80 4.19 -1.04
N ALA A 467 12.20 5.26 -0.52
CA ALA A 467 12.33 5.65 0.89
C ALA A 467 11.73 4.58 1.82
N LEU A 468 10.54 4.06 1.51
CA LEU A 468 9.89 3.00 2.28
C LEU A 468 10.75 1.75 2.38
N ARG A 469 11.45 1.36 1.31
CA ARG A 469 12.34 0.19 1.33
C ARG A 469 13.65 0.45 2.04
N ARG A 470 14.35 1.53 1.68
CA ARG A 470 15.72 1.78 2.16
C ARG A 470 15.73 2.28 3.60
N ARG A 471 14.87 3.28 3.90
CA ARG A 471 14.87 3.97 5.20
C ARG A 471 13.93 3.29 6.19
N TYR A 472 12.74 2.93 5.74
CA TYR A 472 11.68 2.42 6.63
C TYR A 472 11.54 0.90 6.62
N LYS A 473 12.40 0.17 5.89
CA LYS A 473 12.50 -1.30 5.88
C LYS A 473 11.14 -2.00 5.71
N ILE A 474 10.29 -1.49 4.77
CA ILE A 474 8.92 -1.99 4.58
C ILE A 474 8.85 -3.48 4.20
N ASP A 475 9.91 -4.04 3.61
CA ASP A 475 9.99 -5.45 3.26
C ASP A 475 10.45 -6.36 4.43
N HIS A 476 10.74 -5.78 5.61
CA HIS A 476 11.23 -6.48 6.81
C HIS A 476 10.36 -6.15 8.04
N LEU A 477 9.03 -6.24 7.88
CA LEU A 477 8.10 -5.96 8.97
C LEU A 477 8.06 -7.11 9.97
N PRO A 478 7.94 -6.82 11.30
CA PRO A 478 7.86 -7.86 12.33
C PRO A 478 6.48 -8.49 12.44
N VAL A 479 5.57 -8.22 11.50
CA VAL A 479 4.17 -8.64 11.53
C VAL A 479 3.74 -9.32 10.23
N ARG A 480 2.66 -10.10 10.32
CA ARG A 480 1.99 -10.79 9.21
C ARG A 480 0.50 -10.49 9.23
N GLY A 481 -0.16 -10.72 8.09
CA GLY A 481 -1.59 -10.44 7.89
C GLY A 481 -1.82 -9.01 7.39
N VAL A 482 -2.76 -8.86 6.44
CA VAL A 482 -3.02 -7.61 5.72
C VAL A 482 -3.31 -6.43 6.66
N ILE A 483 -4.10 -6.64 7.72
CA ILE A 483 -4.49 -5.56 8.65
C ILE A 483 -3.26 -5.06 9.41
N ARG A 484 -2.44 -5.96 9.98
CA ARG A 484 -1.26 -5.57 10.75
C ARG A 484 -0.21 -4.89 9.89
N VAL A 485 0.04 -5.44 8.70
CA VAL A 485 0.98 -4.84 7.73
C VAL A 485 0.51 -3.45 7.31
N LYS A 486 -0.81 -3.25 7.12
CA LYS A 486 -1.40 -1.96 6.78
C LYS A 486 -1.20 -0.90 7.87
N VAL A 487 -1.34 -1.28 9.14
CA VAL A 487 -1.06 -0.41 10.29
C VAL A 487 0.41 0.04 10.29
N TYR A 488 1.36 -0.87 10.11
CA TYR A 488 2.79 -0.52 10.04
C TYR A 488 3.10 0.38 8.84
N LEU A 489 2.54 0.10 7.67
CA LEU A 489 2.66 0.96 6.50
C LEU A 489 2.15 2.37 6.81
N GLY A 490 1.01 2.47 7.48
CA GLY A 490 0.40 3.75 7.86
C GLY A 490 1.34 4.61 8.71
N PHE A 491 1.92 4.06 9.77
CA PHE A 491 2.87 4.82 10.61
C PHE A 491 4.13 5.24 9.85
N LYS A 492 4.62 4.41 8.91
CA LYS A 492 5.74 4.81 8.03
C LYS A 492 5.36 5.97 7.10
N ILE A 493 4.13 5.98 6.59
CA ILE A 493 3.58 7.08 5.79
C ILE A 493 3.46 8.34 6.65
N SER A 494 2.92 8.25 7.86
CA SER A 494 2.83 9.38 8.79
C SER A 494 4.21 9.95 9.10
N ALA A 495 5.21 9.11 9.34
CA ALA A 495 6.59 9.54 9.55
C ALA A 495 7.18 10.31 8.33
N ILE A 496 6.87 9.87 7.10
CA ILE A 496 7.25 10.59 5.89
C ILE A 496 6.55 11.95 5.84
N ASN A 497 5.24 11.98 6.12
CA ASN A 497 4.43 13.19 6.10
C ASN A 497 4.89 14.21 7.16
N CYS A 498 5.22 13.76 8.38
CA CYS A 498 5.79 14.61 9.42
C CYS A 498 7.09 15.30 8.97
N LYS A 499 8.01 14.54 8.36
CA LYS A 499 9.26 15.10 7.83
C LYS A 499 9.01 16.11 6.71
N ARG A 500 8.05 15.85 5.84
CA ARG A 500 7.66 16.77 4.76
C ARG A 500 7.03 18.04 5.30
N LEU A 501 6.19 17.92 6.33
CA LEU A 501 5.61 19.09 7.01
C LEU A 501 6.70 19.98 7.59
N ILE A 502 7.61 19.40 8.39
CA ILE A 502 8.71 20.16 9.03
C ILE A 502 9.55 20.87 7.95
N LYS A 503 9.94 20.15 6.89
CA LYS A 503 10.70 20.73 5.78
C LYS A 503 9.93 21.85 5.06
N GLY A 504 8.66 21.64 4.78
CA GLY A 504 7.82 22.63 4.11
C GLY A 504 7.62 23.91 4.94
N LEU A 505 7.46 23.76 6.26
CA LEU A 505 7.38 24.90 7.18
C LEU A 505 8.72 25.67 7.27
N ALA A 506 9.85 24.95 7.36
CA ALA A 506 11.18 25.57 7.37
C ALA A 506 11.45 26.37 6.08
N ASN A 507 11.12 25.82 4.92
CA ASN A 507 11.27 26.52 3.63
C ASN A 507 10.41 27.79 3.53
N ARG A 508 9.28 27.84 4.22
CA ARG A 508 8.40 29.02 4.21
C ARG A 508 8.91 30.18 5.03
N HIS A 509 9.57 29.88 6.15
CA HIS A 509 9.96 30.94 7.09
C HIS A 509 11.33 31.55 6.81
N ASN A 510 12.00 31.20 5.69
CA ASN A 510 13.39 31.61 5.38
C ASN A 510 14.35 31.41 6.58
N LEU A 511 14.01 30.49 7.47
CA LEU A 511 14.83 30.15 8.62
C LEU A 511 15.94 29.22 8.16
N GLU A 512 17.19 29.52 8.46
CA GLU A 512 18.39 28.68 8.38
C GLU A 512 18.25 27.31 9.13
N LEU A 513 17.06 27.03 9.67
CA LEU A 513 16.63 25.75 10.21
C LEU A 513 16.73 24.59 9.22
N SER A 514 16.81 24.84 7.90
CA SER A 514 16.89 23.77 6.90
C SER A 514 18.20 22.98 6.99
N THR A 515 19.30 23.63 7.28
CA THR A 515 20.62 23.00 7.42
C THR A 515 20.75 22.30 8.77
N LEU A 516 20.36 22.96 9.87
CA LEU A 516 20.44 22.40 11.22
C LEU A 516 19.51 21.18 11.45
N LEU A 517 18.28 21.21 10.92
CA LEU A 517 17.35 20.05 11.03
C LEU A 517 17.72 18.89 10.10
N CYS A 518 18.20 19.15 8.90
CA CYS A 518 18.68 18.08 8.01
C CYS A 518 19.99 17.48 8.51
N ASP A 519 20.95 18.29 8.95
CA ASP A 519 22.25 17.82 9.46
C ASP A 519 22.12 17.15 10.82
N HIS A 520 21.24 17.63 11.72
CA HIS A 520 20.96 16.97 13.00
C HIS A 520 20.15 15.67 12.82
N LEU A 521 19.21 15.62 11.88
CA LEU A 521 18.52 14.38 11.51
C LEU A 521 19.45 13.38 10.80
N LEU A 522 20.42 13.86 10.03
CA LEU A 522 21.43 13.02 9.37
C LEU A 522 22.56 12.61 10.32
N SER A 523 22.99 13.46 11.26
CA SER A 523 24.03 13.14 12.26
C SER A 523 23.53 12.12 13.29
N LEU A 524 22.25 12.17 13.69
CA LEU A 524 21.64 11.12 14.54
C LEU A 524 21.63 9.74 13.84
N PHE A 525 21.62 9.70 12.51
CA PHE A 525 21.73 8.45 11.75
C PHE A 525 23.17 7.96 11.60
N SER A 526 24.17 8.81 11.70
CA SER A 526 25.60 8.42 11.71
C SER A 526 26.07 7.94 13.08
N PHE A 527 25.50 8.44 14.17
CA PHE A 527 25.87 8.05 15.54
C PHE A 527 25.49 6.61 15.91
N GLN A 528 24.44 6.05 15.33
CA GLN A 528 24.08 4.65 15.56
C GLN A 528 25.06 3.63 14.94
N ARG A 529 25.88 4.04 13.97
CA ARG A 529 26.90 3.13 13.41
C ARG A 529 28.16 2.96 14.26
N THR A 530 28.43 3.88 15.17
CA THR A 530 29.69 3.89 15.95
C THR A 530 29.58 3.21 17.32
N TYR A 531 28.39 2.95 17.84
CA TYR A 531 28.19 2.32 19.14
C TYR A 531 28.02 0.79 19.14
N GLN A 532 27.97 0.14 17.97
CA GLN A 532 27.89 -1.32 17.88
C GLN A 532 29.22 -2.07 17.89
N VAL A 533 30.36 -1.41 18.08
CA VAL A 533 31.69 -2.04 17.95
C VAL A 533 32.49 -2.12 19.26
N LYS A 534 31.91 -1.81 20.44
CA LYS A 534 32.69 -1.89 21.70
C LYS A 534 31.98 -2.60 22.85
N PHE A 535 31.34 -3.73 22.61
CA PHE A 535 31.02 -4.72 23.63
C PHE A 535 31.25 -6.14 23.09
N ALA A 536 32.51 -6.43 22.77
CA ALA A 536 33.03 -7.78 22.62
C ALA A 536 34.52 -7.72 22.98
N ALA A 537 34.81 -7.76 24.25
CA ALA A 537 36.05 -8.27 24.84
C ALA A 537 35.78 -8.56 26.32
#